data_69c8c06bd97917abb2e9ba2330997746
#
_entry.id   69c8c06bd97917abb2e9ba2330997746
#
_cell.length_a   1.000
_cell.length_b   1.000
_cell.length_c   1.000
_cell.angle_alpha   90.00
_cell.angle_beta   90.00
_cell.angle_gamma   90.00
#
_symmetry.space_group_name_H-M   'P 1'
#
loop_
_entity.id
_entity.type
_entity.pdbx_description
1 polymer ?
#
loop_
_entity_poly.entity_id
_entity_poly.type
_entity_poly.pdbx_seq_one_letter_code
_entity_poly.pdbx_strand_id
1 'polypeptide(L)'
;MYNSTELRKIQEKKLGILIDIVKFCTEKKIKYWLDSGTLLGAVRHGGFIPWDDDIDIIIMKEDAKFLKENYQSENFEIVNTNEEGINFYKVISKKEKVQVGDEIAELDIDIFLVSYYPNSLTLKFWNSFFHLRRNKIEKFSFTLFFTNILINLKRKLE
;
A
#
# COMPACT_ATOMS: atom_id res chain seq x y z
N MET A 1 21.09 9.96 -1.05
CA MET A 1 20.88 8.78 -0.18
C MET A 1 20.68 9.28 1.23
N TYR A 2 19.54 8.99 1.84
CA TYR A 2 19.20 9.47 3.18
C TYR A 2 20.15 8.89 4.24
N ASN A 3 20.52 9.68 5.22
CA ASN A 3 21.12 9.12 6.42
C ASN A 3 20.04 8.46 7.29
N SER A 4 20.45 7.64 8.25
CA SER A 4 19.50 6.84 9.06
C SER A 4 18.49 7.69 9.85
N THR A 5 18.88 8.88 10.28
CA THR A 5 18.01 9.81 11.04
C THR A 5 16.99 10.50 10.12
N GLU A 6 17.42 10.90 8.94
CA GLU A 6 16.54 11.49 7.91
C GLU A 6 15.51 10.48 7.43
N LEU A 7 15.97 9.27 7.09
CA LEU A 7 15.09 8.18 6.67
C LEU A 7 14.03 7.89 7.74
N ARG A 8 14.43 7.82 9.00
CA ARG A 8 13.48 7.58 10.09
C ARG A 8 12.41 8.67 10.20
N LYS A 9 12.79 9.93 10.04
CA LYS A 9 11.83 11.05 10.02
C LYS A 9 10.83 10.92 8.86
N ILE A 10 11.30 10.54 7.66
CA ILE A 10 10.43 10.30 6.49
C ILE A 10 9.46 9.17 6.80
N GLN A 11 9.96 8.04 7.28
CA GLN A 11 9.14 6.88 7.65
C GLN A 11 8.04 7.25 8.66
N GLU A 12 8.37 8.00 9.71
CA GLU A 12 7.41 8.45 10.73
C GLU A 12 6.33 9.37 10.16
N LYS A 13 6.70 10.29 9.26
CA LYS A 13 5.76 11.18 8.60
C LYS A 13 4.84 10.43 7.63
N LYS A 14 5.39 9.55 6.80
CA LYS A 14 4.60 8.70 5.90
C LYS A 14 3.69 7.73 6.68
N LEU A 15 4.12 7.23 7.83
CA LEU A 15 3.25 6.46 8.73
C LEU A 15 2.04 7.27 9.20
N GLY A 16 2.21 8.56 9.47
CA GLY A 16 1.11 9.47 9.78
C GLY A 16 0.06 9.54 8.66
N ILE A 17 0.50 9.58 7.39
CA ILE A 17 -0.40 9.52 6.23
C ILE A 17 -1.14 8.18 6.19
N LEU A 18 -0.43 7.07 6.39
CA LEU A 18 -1.03 5.73 6.40
C LEU A 18 -2.09 5.61 7.50
N ILE A 19 -1.83 6.10 8.70
CA ILE A 19 -2.78 6.04 9.82
C ILE A 19 -4.06 6.82 9.48
N ASP A 20 -3.94 8.01 8.88
CA ASP A 20 -5.08 8.85 8.52
C ASP A 20 -5.98 8.16 7.47
N ILE A 21 -5.38 7.67 6.37
CA ILE A 21 -6.15 6.99 5.33
C ILE A 21 -6.77 5.67 5.80
N VAL A 22 -6.06 4.91 6.62
CA VAL A 22 -6.54 3.65 7.21
C VAL A 22 -7.72 3.90 8.14
N LYS A 23 -7.68 4.98 8.94
CA LYS A 23 -8.81 5.39 9.78
C LYS A 23 -10.06 5.65 8.93
N PHE A 24 -9.93 6.43 7.86
CA PHE A 24 -11.03 6.67 6.93
C PHE A 24 -11.55 5.37 6.30
N CYS A 25 -10.66 4.52 5.79
CA CYS A 25 -11.04 3.24 5.22
C CYS A 25 -11.80 2.36 6.21
N THR A 26 -11.37 2.33 7.47
CA THR A 26 -12.02 1.57 8.53
C THR A 26 -13.41 2.11 8.83
N GLU A 27 -13.57 3.42 8.98
CA GLU A 27 -14.86 4.08 9.22
C GLU A 27 -15.86 3.85 8.08
N LYS A 28 -15.39 3.87 6.84
CA LYS A 28 -16.20 3.66 5.63
C LYS A 28 -16.31 2.19 5.20
N LYS A 29 -15.68 1.27 5.94
CA LYS A 29 -15.63 -0.18 5.64
C LYS A 29 -15.00 -0.51 4.28
N ILE A 30 -14.08 0.33 3.83
CA ILE A 30 -13.26 0.09 2.64
C ILE A 30 -12.18 -0.92 2.99
N LYS A 31 -12.05 -1.96 2.18
CA LYS A 31 -10.98 -2.95 2.35
C LYS A 31 -9.68 -2.45 1.73
N TYR A 32 -8.61 -2.58 2.48
CA TYR A 32 -7.26 -2.26 2.03
C TYR A 32 -6.27 -3.35 2.47
N TRP A 33 -5.15 -3.42 1.81
CA TRP A 33 -4.06 -4.33 2.14
C TRP A 33 -2.73 -3.59 1.97
N LEU A 34 -1.75 -3.95 2.80
CA LEU A 34 -0.37 -3.53 2.57
C LEU A 34 0.20 -4.29 1.38
N ASP A 35 1.06 -3.67 0.59
CA ASP A 35 1.68 -4.27 -0.58
C ASP A 35 3.21 -4.14 -0.56
N SER A 36 3.87 -4.79 -1.49
CA SER A 36 5.29 -4.64 -1.83
C SER A 36 6.23 -4.64 -0.61
N GLY A 37 7.11 -3.66 -0.53
CA GLY A 37 8.06 -3.43 0.57
C GLY A 37 7.38 -3.21 1.91
N THR A 38 6.25 -2.51 1.91
CA THR A 38 5.46 -2.23 3.12
C THR A 38 4.94 -3.51 3.77
N LEU A 39 4.37 -4.43 2.99
CA LEU A 39 3.91 -5.73 3.49
C LEU A 39 5.09 -6.57 3.99
N LEU A 40 6.17 -6.63 3.22
CA LEU A 40 7.36 -7.38 3.59
C LEU A 40 7.98 -6.86 4.89
N GLY A 41 8.04 -5.54 5.05
CA GLY A 41 8.52 -4.88 6.25
C GLY A 41 7.67 -5.19 7.47
N ALA A 42 6.34 -5.09 7.33
CA ALA A 42 5.39 -5.41 8.40
C ALA A 42 5.53 -6.86 8.89
N VAL A 43 5.74 -7.82 7.98
CA VAL A 43 5.88 -9.24 8.31
C VAL A 43 7.25 -9.56 8.91
N ARG A 44 8.32 -9.07 8.29
CA ARG A 44 9.70 -9.47 8.62
C ARG A 44 10.32 -8.62 9.73
N HIS A 45 10.02 -7.32 9.76
CA HIS A 45 10.62 -6.36 10.69
C HIS A 45 9.64 -5.84 11.74
N GLY A 46 8.33 -6.12 11.58
CA GLY A 46 7.29 -5.55 12.43
C GLY A 46 7.09 -4.04 12.23
N GLY A 47 7.46 -3.52 11.05
CA GLY A 47 7.41 -2.12 10.66
C GLY A 47 8.07 -1.93 9.30
N PHE A 48 8.68 -0.78 9.07
CA PHE A 48 9.43 -0.53 7.84
C PHE A 48 10.63 -1.46 7.68
N ILE A 49 10.97 -1.75 6.43
CA ILE A 49 12.31 -2.23 6.10
C ILE A 49 13.28 -1.09 6.45
N PRO A 50 14.40 -1.34 7.17
CA PRO A 50 15.25 -0.27 7.74
C PRO A 50 15.82 0.75 6.73
N TRP A 51 15.87 0.41 5.45
CA TRP A 51 16.40 1.26 4.38
C TRP A 51 15.36 1.67 3.34
N ASP A 52 14.08 1.39 3.59
CA ASP A 52 12.96 1.66 2.70
C ASP A 52 12.16 2.86 3.19
N ASP A 53 11.80 3.76 2.31
CA ASP A 53 11.03 4.96 2.63
C ASP A 53 9.62 4.97 2.04
N ASP A 54 9.27 3.94 1.27
CA ASP A 54 7.99 3.87 0.60
C ASP A 54 6.91 3.19 1.43
N ILE A 55 5.66 3.60 1.19
CA ILE A 55 4.47 2.92 1.70
C ILE A 55 3.51 2.66 0.54
N ASP A 56 3.23 1.39 0.33
CA ASP A 56 2.31 0.89 -0.69
C ASP A 56 1.11 0.23 -0.06
N ILE A 57 -0.09 0.61 -0.48
CA ILE A 57 -1.33 -0.10 -0.14
C ILE A 57 -2.13 -0.42 -1.40
N ILE A 58 -2.97 -1.43 -1.28
CA ILE A 58 -3.90 -1.85 -2.33
C ILE A 58 -5.32 -1.58 -1.88
N ILE A 59 -6.14 -1.06 -2.78
CA ILE A 59 -7.59 -0.88 -2.60
C ILE A 59 -8.31 -1.46 -3.82
N MET A 60 -9.51 -2.00 -3.61
CA MET A 60 -10.35 -2.45 -4.71
C MET A 60 -10.76 -1.26 -5.58
N LYS A 61 -10.68 -1.43 -6.90
CA LYS A 61 -11.01 -0.38 -7.88
C LYS A 61 -12.45 0.13 -7.72
N GLU A 62 -13.36 -0.72 -7.29
CA GLU A 62 -14.75 -0.37 -7.01
C GLU A 62 -14.87 0.66 -5.89
N ASP A 63 -14.02 0.56 -4.85
CA ASP A 63 -14.01 1.46 -3.70
C ASP A 63 -13.19 2.74 -3.95
N ALA A 64 -12.29 2.70 -4.92
CA ALA A 64 -11.31 3.77 -5.16
C ALA A 64 -11.95 5.11 -5.53
N LYS A 65 -13.00 5.09 -6.34
CA LYS A 65 -13.75 6.30 -6.70
C LYS A 65 -14.41 6.92 -5.48
N PHE A 66 -15.09 6.10 -4.67
CA PHE A 66 -15.73 6.56 -3.43
C PHE A 66 -14.68 7.13 -2.46
N LEU A 67 -13.55 6.45 -2.29
CA LEU A 67 -12.45 6.93 -1.48
C LEU A 67 -12.01 8.33 -1.92
N LYS A 68 -11.71 8.49 -3.20
CA LYS A 68 -11.22 9.77 -3.73
C LYS A 68 -12.22 10.91 -3.58
N GLU A 69 -13.51 10.64 -3.81
CA GLU A 69 -14.57 11.67 -3.76
C GLU A 69 -14.95 12.06 -2.33
N ASN A 70 -14.75 11.19 -1.36
CA ASN A 70 -15.24 11.37 0.02
C ASN A 70 -14.14 11.52 1.06
N TYR A 71 -12.89 11.20 0.72
CA TYR A 71 -11.78 11.41 1.63
C TYR A 71 -11.51 12.91 1.83
N GLN A 72 -11.61 13.32 3.07
CA GLN A 72 -11.35 14.71 3.48
C GLN A 72 -10.40 14.70 4.67
N SER A 73 -9.26 15.32 4.51
CA SER A 73 -8.28 15.53 5.56
C SER A 73 -7.76 16.97 5.50
N GLU A 74 -7.50 17.57 6.64
CA GLU A 74 -6.90 18.91 6.71
C GLU A 74 -5.44 18.89 6.23
N ASN A 75 -4.77 17.77 6.37
CA ASN A 75 -3.33 17.63 6.15
C ASN A 75 -2.96 16.91 4.87
N PHE A 76 -3.87 16.08 4.33
CA PHE A 76 -3.57 15.20 3.21
C PHE A 76 -4.60 15.30 2.10
N GLU A 77 -4.22 14.93 0.89
CA GLU A 77 -5.12 14.85 -0.26
C GLU A 77 -4.77 13.65 -1.16
N ILE A 78 -5.78 13.17 -1.89
CA ILE A 78 -5.62 12.08 -2.85
C ILE A 78 -5.50 12.66 -4.25
N VAL A 79 -4.40 12.37 -4.92
CA VAL A 79 -4.15 12.75 -6.31
C VAL A 79 -4.12 11.53 -7.22
N ASN A 80 -4.48 11.73 -8.49
CA ASN A 80 -4.29 10.70 -9.52
C ASN A 80 -2.87 10.78 -10.03
N THR A 81 -2.27 9.63 -10.20
CA THR A 81 -0.94 9.51 -10.78
C THR A 81 -0.98 8.50 -11.92
N ASN A 82 -0.20 8.77 -12.97
CA ASN A 82 0.03 7.84 -14.07
C ASN A 82 1.52 7.78 -14.31
N GLU A 83 2.12 6.69 -13.93
CA GLU A 83 3.53 6.43 -14.15
C GLU A 83 3.68 5.17 -15.00
N GLU A 84 4.43 5.25 -16.06
CA GLU A 84 4.68 4.16 -17.02
C GLU A 84 3.39 3.48 -17.55
N GLY A 85 2.29 4.24 -17.66
CA GLY A 85 1.00 3.72 -18.11
C GLY A 85 0.16 3.03 -17.01
N ILE A 86 0.65 2.98 -15.78
CA ILE A 86 -0.08 2.47 -14.63
C ILE A 86 -0.80 3.63 -13.93
N ASN A 87 -2.12 3.53 -13.82
CA ASN A 87 -2.92 4.50 -13.06
C ASN A 87 -3.06 4.03 -11.62
N PHE A 88 -2.66 4.88 -10.69
CA PHE A 88 -2.82 4.66 -9.26
C PHE A 88 -3.11 5.98 -8.54
N TYR A 89 -3.36 5.95 -7.26
CA TYR A 89 -3.53 7.14 -6.44
C TYR A 89 -2.32 7.33 -5.55
N LYS A 90 -2.00 8.61 -5.26
CA LYS A 90 -1.09 8.97 -4.18
C LYS A 90 -1.87 9.75 -3.12
N VAL A 91 -1.58 9.50 -1.85
CA VAL A 91 -1.99 10.38 -0.77
C VAL A 91 -0.80 11.24 -0.42
N ILE A 92 -0.90 12.53 -0.66
CA ILE A 92 0.20 13.48 -0.48
C ILE A 92 -0.06 14.44 0.69
N SER A 93 1.00 14.91 1.33
CA SER A 93 0.91 15.95 2.35
C SER A 93 0.68 17.31 1.70
N LYS A 94 -0.33 18.05 2.17
CA LYS A 94 -0.65 19.42 1.72
C LYS A 94 0.31 20.46 2.27
N LYS A 95 0.87 20.23 3.43
CA LYS A 95 1.57 21.25 4.22
C LYS A 95 3.01 20.90 4.51
N GLU A 96 3.29 19.62 4.70
CA GLU A 96 4.60 19.18 5.18
C GLU A 96 5.46 18.66 4.04
N LYS A 97 6.71 19.07 4.07
CA LYS A 97 7.80 18.54 3.25
C LYS A 97 8.98 18.30 4.19
N VAL A 98 9.80 17.34 3.89
CA VAL A 98 11.00 17.05 4.68
C VAL A 98 12.22 17.51 3.91
N GLN A 99 12.99 18.42 4.51
CA GLN A 99 14.30 18.80 3.99
C GLN A 99 15.30 17.69 4.27
N VAL A 100 15.98 17.23 3.24
CA VAL A 100 17.01 16.19 3.32
C VAL A 100 18.25 16.68 2.57
N GLY A 101 19.23 17.13 3.31
CA GLY A 101 20.35 17.83 2.69
C GLY A 101 19.87 19.04 1.89
N ASP A 102 20.23 19.11 0.61
CA ASP A 102 19.81 20.16 -0.33
C ASP A 102 18.50 19.83 -1.09
N GLU A 103 17.94 18.63 -0.88
CA GLU A 103 16.71 18.16 -1.55
C GLU A 103 15.50 18.24 -0.62
N ILE A 104 14.32 18.33 -1.24
CA ILE A 104 13.03 18.26 -0.55
C ILE A 104 12.40 16.91 -0.86
N ALA A 105 12.25 16.07 0.15
CA ALA A 105 11.52 14.82 0.03
C ALA A 105 10.02 15.08 0.09
N GLU A 106 9.29 14.53 -0.88
CA GLU A 106 7.83 14.51 -0.86
C GLU A 106 7.34 13.48 0.15
N LEU A 107 6.27 13.83 0.84
CA LEU A 107 5.61 12.96 1.79
C LEU A 107 4.34 12.43 1.17
N ASP A 108 4.42 11.24 0.64
CA ASP A 108 3.33 10.54 -0.04
C ASP A 108 3.28 9.06 0.33
N ILE A 109 2.17 8.42 0.01
CA ILE A 109 2.00 6.96 -0.01
C ILE A 109 1.26 6.57 -1.28
N ASP A 110 1.56 5.38 -1.80
CA ASP A 110 0.97 4.87 -3.02
C ASP A 110 -0.24 3.98 -2.75
N ILE A 111 -1.32 4.17 -3.53
CA ILE A 111 -2.53 3.35 -3.49
C ILE A 111 -2.73 2.69 -4.85
N PHE A 112 -2.38 1.43 -4.94
CA PHE A 112 -2.59 0.63 -6.13
C PHE A 112 -4.03 0.11 -6.21
N LEU A 113 -4.59 0.11 -7.42
CA LEU A 113 -5.97 -0.27 -7.66
C LEU A 113 -6.03 -1.68 -8.24
N VAL A 114 -6.72 -2.58 -7.54
CA VAL A 114 -6.92 -3.95 -7.99
C VAL A 114 -8.39 -4.23 -8.26
N SER A 115 -8.65 -5.15 -9.18
CA SER A 115 -10.00 -5.61 -9.51
C SER A 115 -10.09 -7.11 -9.39
N TYR A 116 -11.30 -7.59 -9.12
CA TYR A 116 -11.55 -9.01 -9.24
C TYR A 116 -11.39 -9.45 -10.69
N TYR A 117 -10.64 -10.50 -10.88
CA TYR A 117 -10.54 -11.12 -12.19
C TYR A 117 -11.82 -11.94 -12.44
N PRO A 118 -12.54 -11.72 -13.54
CA PRO A 118 -13.68 -12.54 -13.88
C PRO A 118 -13.22 -13.99 -14.06
N ASN A 119 -13.97 -14.92 -13.47
CA ASN A 119 -13.73 -16.36 -13.55
C ASN A 119 -14.08 -16.86 -14.97
N SER A 120 -13.37 -16.37 -15.99
CA SER A 120 -13.57 -16.80 -17.35
C SER A 120 -12.79 -18.10 -17.61
N LEU A 121 -13.39 -19.00 -18.39
CA LEU A 121 -12.76 -20.24 -18.85
C LEU A 121 -11.39 -19.96 -19.55
N THR A 122 -11.27 -18.81 -20.20
CA THR A 122 -10.03 -18.33 -20.83
C THR A 122 -8.89 -18.16 -19.84
N LEU A 123 -9.15 -17.67 -18.64
CA LEU A 123 -8.11 -17.51 -17.60
C LEU A 123 -7.69 -18.86 -16.99
N LYS A 124 -8.63 -19.80 -16.86
CA LYS A 124 -8.29 -21.17 -16.45
C LYS A 124 -7.39 -21.83 -17.49
N PHE A 125 -7.63 -21.57 -18.78
CA PHE A 125 -6.78 -22.05 -19.88
C PHE A 125 -5.39 -21.40 -19.85
N TRP A 126 -5.31 -20.07 -19.68
CA TRP A 126 -4.03 -19.35 -19.58
C TRP A 126 -3.24 -19.75 -18.35
N ASN A 127 -3.86 -19.85 -17.19
CA ASN A 127 -3.21 -20.34 -15.99
C ASN A 127 -2.74 -21.79 -16.13
N SER A 128 -3.50 -22.65 -16.80
CA SER A 128 -3.07 -24.03 -17.07
C SER A 128 -1.86 -24.09 -18.01
N PHE A 129 -1.81 -23.20 -19.00
CA PHE A 129 -0.69 -23.11 -19.95
C PHE A 129 0.60 -22.57 -19.29
N PHE A 130 0.48 -21.60 -18.38
CA PHE A 130 1.61 -21.08 -17.60
C PHE A 130 2.04 -22.02 -16.48
N HIS A 131 1.12 -22.79 -15.88
CA HIS A 131 1.46 -23.82 -14.88
C HIS A 131 2.25 -25.00 -15.46
N LEU A 132 2.06 -25.33 -16.71
CA LEU A 132 2.88 -26.35 -17.41
C LEU A 132 4.36 -25.95 -17.54
N ARG A 133 4.67 -24.67 -17.46
CA ARG A 133 6.05 -24.13 -17.56
C ARG A 133 6.70 -23.84 -16.21
N ARG A 134 5.95 -23.96 -15.11
CA ARG A 134 6.42 -23.63 -13.77
C ARG A 134 6.17 -24.77 -12.79
N ASN A 135 6.89 -25.87 -12.98
CA ASN A 135 6.99 -26.91 -11.97
C ASN A 135 7.67 -26.35 -10.71
N LYS A 136 6.98 -26.43 -9.59
CA LYS A 136 7.37 -26.12 -8.21
C LYS A 136 7.34 -24.63 -7.79
N ILE A 137 6.15 -24.12 -7.57
CA ILE A 137 5.90 -23.26 -6.42
C ILE A 137 4.63 -23.79 -5.76
N GLU A 138 4.76 -24.27 -4.54
CA GLU A 138 3.68 -24.78 -3.72
C GLU A 138 2.57 -23.75 -3.55
N LYS A 139 1.33 -24.24 -3.51
CA LYS A 139 0.13 -23.47 -3.22
C LYS A 139 0.27 -22.76 -1.86
N PHE A 140 0.79 -21.56 -1.86
CA PHE A 140 0.65 -20.68 -0.72
C PHE A 140 -0.78 -20.14 -0.71
N SER A 141 -1.56 -20.53 0.28
CA SER A 141 -2.91 -20.02 0.47
C SER A 141 -2.81 -18.54 0.91
N PHE A 142 -2.86 -17.66 -0.05
CA PHE A 142 -2.79 -16.20 0.13
C PHE A 142 -3.82 -15.69 1.14
N THR A 143 -4.98 -16.32 1.23
CA THR A 143 -6.09 -15.91 2.10
C THR A 143 -5.80 -16.10 3.60
N LEU A 144 -5.09 -17.16 3.98
CA LEU A 144 -4.79 -17.43 5.40
C LEU A 144 -3.66 -16.57 5.93
N PHE A 145 -2.75 -16.16 5.05
CA PHE A 145 -1.61 -15.33 5.39
C PHE A 145 -2.03 -13.88 5.72
N PHE A 146 -2.98 -13.33 4.95
CA PHE A 146 -3.47 -11.96 5.15
C PHE A 146 -4.30 -11.76 6.42
N THR A 147 -5.12 -12.76 6.81
CA THR A 147 -5.92 -12.66 8.04
C THR A 147 -5.06 -12.62 9.30
N ASN A 148 -3.96 -13.35 9.35
CA ASN A 148 -3.06 -13.35 10.50
C ASN A 148 -2.23 -12.07 10.65
N ILE A 149 -1.88 -11.41 9.54
CA ILE A 149 -1.13 -10.14 9.55
C ILE A 149 -2.00 -9.00 10.07
N LEU A 150 -3.26 -8.91 9.61
CA LEU A 150 -4.21 -7.89 10.09
C LEU A 150 -4.49 -8.01 11.59
N ILE A 151 -4.57 -9.25 12.12
CA ILE A 151 -4.76 -9.50 13.55
C ILE A 151 -3.54 -9.04 14.36
N ASN A 152 -2.33 -9.27 13.87
CA ASN A 152 -1.11 -8.87 14.56
C ASN A 152 -0.82 -7.36 14.50
N LEU A 153 -1.17 -6.69 13.39
CA LEU A 153 -1.10 -5.21 13.29
C LEU A 153 -2.12 -4.54 14.22
N LYS A 154 -3.34 -5.07 14.30
CA LYS A 154 -4.37 -4.57 15.21
C LYS A 154 -3.94 -4.66 16.68
N ARG A 155 -3.24 -5.74 17.07
CA ARG A 155 -2.73 -5.96 18.42
C ARG A 155 -1.57 -5.05 18.84
N LYS A 156 -0.86 -4.43 17.89
CA LYS A 156 0.25 -3.48 18.17
C LYS A 156 -0.17 -2.02 18.13
N LEU A 157 -1.41 -1.74 17.69
CA LEU A 157 -2.01 -0.40 17.64
C LEU A 157 -3.02 -0.16 18.80
N GLU A 158 -3.35 -1.20 19.59
CA GLU A 158 -4.01 -1.15 20.90
C GLU A 158 -2.96 -1.14 22.02
#